data_35bca78ab254b8acf618560d100c9c9e
#
_entry.id   35bca78ab254b8acf618560d100c9c9e
#
_cell.length_a   1.000
_cell.length_b   1.000
_cell.length_c   1.000
_cell.angle_alpha   90.00
_cell.angle_beta   90.00
_cell.angle_gamma   90.00
#
_symmetry.space_group_name_H-M   'P 1'
#
loop_
_entity.id
_entity.type
_entity.pdbx_description
1 polymer ?
#
loop_
_entity_poly.entity_id
_entity_poly.type
_entity_poly.pdbx_seq_one_letter_code
_entity_poly.pdbx_strand_id
1 'polypeptide(L)'
;GIDRASRLVDQLLTLSRLDSLENLDDVDAIPLADLLQSAVMDIYHHAQRAGIEIRLNIHAQVTRSGQPLLLSLLVRNLLDNAVRYSPRGSAVDVTLNAQNFTVRDNGPGISPDALARIGERFYRPPGQDETGSGLGLSIVKRIAALHGMRVVLANAREGGFEVTVSW
;
A
#
# COMPACT_ATOMS: atom_id res chain seq x y z
N GLY A 1 -6.07 4.66 -21.68
CA GLY A 1 -7.11 5.66 -21.79
C GLY A 1 -6.78 6.92 -21.02
N ILE A 2 -7.66 7.89 -21.12
CA ILE A 2 -7.49 9.20 -20.48
C ILE A 2 -7.36 9.06 -18.96
N ASP A 3 -8.18 8.21 -18.34
CA ASP A 3 -8.17 7.99 -16.89
C ASP A 3 -6.83 7.42 -16.40
N ARG A 4 -6.23 6.53 -17.17
CA ARG A 4 -4.94 5.95 -16.84
C ARG A 4 -3.83 7.01 -16.93
N ALA A 5 -3.83 7.83 -17.99
CA ALA A 5 -2.86 8.91 -18.15
C ALA A 5 -2.99 9.95 -17.03
N SER A 6 -4.23 10.33 -16.70
CA SER A 6 -4.51 11.27 -15.62
C SER A 6 -4.01 10.74 -14.26
N ARG A 7 -4.25 9.47 -13.98
CA ARG A 7 -3.78 8.82 -12.74
C ARG A 7 -2.27 8.81 -12.66
N LEU A 8 -1.58 8.50 -13.77
CA LEU A 8 -0.13 8.52 -13.83
C LEU A 8 0.43 9.91 -13.54
N VAL A 9 -0.15 10.95 -14.15
CA VAL A 9 0.26 12.34 -13.90
C VAL A 9 0.06 12.71 -12.44
N ASP A 10 -1.08 12.37 -11.83
CA ASP A 10 -1.35 12.65 -10.43
C ASP A 10 -0.33 11.97 -9.51
N GLN A 11 0.02 10.71 -9.79
CA GLN A 11 1.01 9.98 -9.01
C GLN A 11 2.41 10.58 -9.17
N LEU A 12 2.79 11.00 -10.38
CA LEU A 12 4.07 11.66 -10.62
C LEU A 12 4.17 12.98 -9.87
N LEU A 13 3.11 13.79 -9.87
CA LEU A 13 3.07 15.04 -9.13
C LEU A 13 3.16 14.79 -7.62
N THR A 14 2.45 13.81 -7.12
CA THR A 14 2.51 13.40 -5.71
C THR A 14 3.92 13.03 -5.32
N LEU A 15 4.57 12.15 -6.09
CA LEU A 15 5.92 11.68 -5.81
C LEU A 15 6.92 12.84 -5.86
N SER A 16 6.78 13.73 -6.84
CA SER A 16 7.63 14.92 -6.95
C SER A 16 7.52 15.82 -5.72
N ARG A 17 6.30 16.03 -5.22
CA ARG A 17 6.08 16.82 -3.99
C ARG A 17 6.71 16.14 -2.79
N LEU A 18 6.56 14.82 -2.67
CA LEU A 18 7.15 14.04 -1.58
C LEU A 18 8.68 14.09 -1.60
N ASP A 19 9.28 14.02 -2.79
CA ASP A 19 10.72 14.10 -2.95
C ASP A 19 11.29 15.44 -2.51
N SER A 20 10.52 16.52 -2.59
CA SER A 20 10.95 17.85 -2.18
C SER A 20 10.80 18.09 -0.67
N LEU A 21 10.09 17.22 0.05
CA LEU A 21 9.92 17.34 1.49
C LEU A 21 11.15 16.81 2.22
N GLU A 22 11.66 17.61 3.17
CA GLU A 22 12.74 17.19 4.06
C GLU A 22 12.18 16.74 5.41
N ASN A 23 11.11 17.39 5.87
CA ASN A 23 10.48 17.14 7.16
C ASN A 23 8.96 17.12 7.01
N LEU A 24 8.30 16.51 7.98
CA LEU A 24 6.85 16.49 8.05
C LEU A 24 6.33 17.74 8.77
N ASP A 25 5.32 18.36 8.17
CA ASP A 25 4.53 19.41 8.79
C ASP A 25 3.17 18.86 9.23
N ASP A 26 2.48 19.56 10.14
CA ASP A 26 1.12 19.20 10.56
C ASP A 26 1.01 17.77 11.09
N VAL A 27 1.95 17.38 11.94
CA VAL A 27 1.99 16.05 12.54
C VAL A 27 0.98 15.94 13.67
N ASP A 28 0.19 14.87 13.64
CA ASP A 28 -0.80 14.54 14.67
C ASP A 28 -0.53 13.15 15.25
N ALA A 29 -1.13 12.87 16.41
CA ALA A 29 -1.19 11.53 16.96
C ALA A 29 -2.30 10.76 16.24
N ILE A 30 -1.95 9.72 15.50
CA ILE A 30 -2.86 9.00 14.64
C ILE A 30 -3.15 7.60 15.21
N PRO A 31 -4.42 7.29 15.56
CA PRO A 31 -4.80 5.91 15.87
C PRO A 31 -4.76 5.07 14.62
N LEU A 32 -3.83 4.12 14.55
CA LEU A 32 -3.62 3.34 13.33
C LEU A 32 -4.79 2.42 13.01
N ALA A 33 -5.48 1.90 14.02
CA ALA A 33 -6.69 1.09 13.78
C ALA A 33 -7.74 1.87 13.00
N ASP A 34 -7.99 3.12 13.40
CA ASP A 34 -8.96 4.00 12.74
C ASP A 34 -8.50 4.34 11.32
N LEU A 35 -7.21 4.60 11.14
CA LEU A 35 -6.63 4.88 9.82
C LEU A 35 -6.85 3.72 8.86
N LEU A 36 -6.54 2.50 9.30
CA LEU A 36 -6.71 1.29 8.49
C LEU A 36 -8.17 1.03 8.18
N GLN A 37 -9.04 1.20 9.17
CA GLN A 37 -10.48 1.00 9.02
C GLN A 37 -11.06 1.98 7.99
N SER A 38 -10.69 3.25 8.07
CA SER A 38 -11.14 4.27 7.11
C SER A 38 -10.69 3.94 5.69
N ALA A 39 -9.45 3.50 5.53
CA ALA A 39 -8.92 3.15 4.22
C ALA A 39 -9.64 1.93 3.63
N VAL A 40 -9.95 0.93 4.44
CA VAL A 40 -10.72 -0.24 4.01
C VAL A 40 -12.12 0.18 3.56
N MET A 41 -12.76 1.07 4.30
CA MET A 41 -14.08 1.59 3.92
C MET A 41 -14.03 2.35 2.59
N ASP A 42 -12.99 3.14 2.38
CA ASP A 42 -12.82 3.93 1.15
C ASP A 42 -12.65 3.05 -0.08
N ILE A 43 -12.00 1.89 0.06
CA ILE A 43 -11.76 0.99 -1.07
C ILE A 43 -12.86 -0.09 -1.23
N TYR A 44 -13.82 -0.13 -0.34
CA TYR A 44 -14.82 -1.21 -0.28
C TYR A 44 -15.51 -1.47 -1.62
N HIS A 45 -16.03 -0.43 -2.26
CA HIS A 45 -16.74 -0.58 -3.53
C HIS A 45 -15.82 -1.07 -4.65
N HIS A 46 -14.60 -0.59 -4.69
CA HIS A 46 -13.61 -1.04 -5.67
C HIS A 46 -13.28 -2.52 -5.47
N ALA A 47 -13.05 -2.94 -4.22
CA ALA A 47 -12.77 -4.33 -3.89
C ALA A 47 -13.96 -5.22 -4.24
N GLN A 48 -15.19 -4.78 -3.93
CA GLN A 48 -16.40 -5.52 -4.23
C GLN A 48 -16.55 -5.75 -5.74
N ARG A 49 -16.32 -4.72 -6.55
CA ARG A 49 -16.38 -4.84 -8.01
C ARG A 49 -15.31 -5.80 -8.54
N ALA A 50 -14.15 -5.85 -7.91
CA ALA A 50 -13.07 -6.76 -8.26
C ALA A 50 -13.32 -8.19 -7.74
N GLY A 51 -14.37 -8.39 -6.92
CA GLY A 51 -14.65 -9.68 -6.32
C GLY A 51 -13.69 -10.06 -5.20
N ILE A 52 -13.14 -9.07 -4.49
CA ILE A 52 -12.15 -9.25 -3.44
C ILE A 52 -12.76 -8.89 -2.08
N GLU A 53 -12.62 -9.79 -1.12
CA GLU A 53 -12.95 -9.54 0.28
C GLU A 53 -11.73 -8.90 0.96
N ILE A 54 -11.97 -7.88 1.78
CA ILE A 54 -10.90 -7.31 2.61
C ILE A 54 -11.17 -7.65 4.06
N ARG A 55 -10.21 -8.33 4.69
CA ARG A 55 -10.29 -8.73 6.10
C ARG A 55 -9.35 -7.86 6.91
N LEU A 56 -9.90 -7.20 7.91
CA LEU A 56 -9.14 -6.33 8.80
C LEU A 56 -9.04 -6.99 10.18
N ASN A 57 -7.80 -7.22 10.63
CA ASN A 57 -7.50 -7.89 11.89
C ASN A 57 -6.72 -6.92 12.79
N ILE A 58 -7.34 -6.46 13.86
CA ILE A 58 -6.71 -5.53 14.80
C ILE A 58 -6.30 -6.29 16.04
N HIS A 59 -5.00 -6.52 16.20
CA HIS A 59 -4.44 -7.25 17.36
C HIS A 59 -3.88 -6.33 18.42
N ALA A 60 -3.73 -5.04 18.13
CA ALA A 60 -3.23 -4.05 19.07
C ALA A 60 -3.81 -2.67 18.75
N GLN A 61 -3.96 -1.84 19.78
CA GLN A 61 -4.32 -0.44 19.60
C GLN A 61 -3.04 0.37 19.61
N VAL A 62 -2.70 0.96 18.49
CA VAL A 62 -1.43 1.67 18.30
C VAL A 62 -1.71 3.08 17.82
N THR A 63 -1.07 4.06 18.47
CA THR A 63 -1.10 5.46 18.04
C THR A 63 0.33 5.88 17.66
N ARG A 64 0.48 6.47 16.48
CA ARG A 64 1.78 6.93 15.98
C ARG A 64 1.67 8.37 15.50
N SER A 65 2.74 9.12 15.72
CA SER A 65 2.84 10.46 15.17
C SER A 65 3.03 10.41 13.66
N GLY A 66 2.27 11.20 12.95
CA GLY A 66 2.40 11.26 11.50
C GLY A 66 1.55 12.34 10.87
N GLN A 67 1.67 12.46 9.57
CA GLN A 67 0.86 13.38 8.79
C GLN A 67 -0.33 12.60 8.24
N PRO A 68 -1.56 12.94 8.65
CA PRO A 68 -2.74 12.11 8.38
C PRO A 68 -2.97 11.83 6.90
N LEU A 69 -2.87 12.84 6.04
CA LEU A 69 -3.12 12.66 4.62
C LEU A 69 -2.08 11.76 3.96
N LEU A 70 -0.80 11.87 4.38
CA LEU A 70 0.26 11.04 3.83
C LEU A 70 0.12 9.58 4.26
N LEU A 71 -0.18 9.34 5.52
CA LEU A 71 -0.38 7.97 6.00
C LEU A 71 -1.63 7.34 5.37
N SER A 72 -2.68 8.10 5.16
CA SER A 72 -3.86 7.63 4.41
C SER A 72 -3.50 7.24 2.99
N LEU A 73 -2.68 8.05 2.33
CA LEU A 73 -2.21 7.78 0.98
C LEU A 73 -1.35 6.51 0.91
N LEU A 74 -0.47 6.32 1.89
CA LEU A 74 0.35 5.12 2.00
C LEU A 74 -0.53 3.87 2.06
N VAL A 75 -1.48 3.85 2.98
CA VAL A 75 -2.39 2.70 3.17
C VAL A 75 -3.22 2.47 1.91
N ARG A 76 -3.75 3.54 1.31
CA ARG A 76 -4.56 3.44 0.10
C ARG A 76 -3.78 2.81 -1.06
N ASN A 77 -2.52 3.20 -1.24
CA ASN A 77 -1.68 2.60 -2.28
C ASN A 77 -1.43 1.11 -2.03
N LEU A 78 -1.23 0.72 -0.78
CA LEU A 78 -1.05 -0.70 -0.43
C LEU A 78 -2.32 -1.50 -0.72
N LEU A 79 -3.48 -0.97 -0.36
CA LEU A 79 -4.75 -1.65 -0.61
C LEU A 79 -5.08 -1.73 -2.09
N ASP A 80 -4.85 -0.66 -2.85
CA ASP A 80 -5.06 -0.66 -4.30
C ASP A 80 -4.21 -1.74 -4.98
N ASN A 81 -2.93 -1.84 -4.60
CA ASN A 81 -2.05 -2.88 -5.13
C ASN A 81 -2.54 -4.28 -4.77
N ALA A 82 -2.90 -4.49 -3.51
CA ALA A 82 -3.34 -5.81 -3.04
C ALA A 82 -4.61 -6.27 -3.78
N VAL A 83 -5.57 -5.38 -3.97
CA VAL A 83 -6.80 -5.69 -4.72
C VAL A 83 -6.47 -6.00 -6.17
N ARG A 84 -5.57 -5.22 -6.77
CA ARG A 84 -5.20 -5.39 -8.19
C ARG A 84 -4.57 -6.74 -8.46
N TYR A 85 -3.70 -7.21 -7.57
CA TYR A 85 -2.96 -8.46 -7.77
C TYR A 85 -3.65 -9.70 -7.22
N SER A 86 -4.76 -9.53 -6.51
CA SER A 86 -5.53 -10.66 -5.99
C SER A 86 -6.46 -11.24 -7.06
N PRO A 87 -6.53 -12.57 -7.20
CA PRO A 87 -7.49 -13.17 -8.11
C PRO A 87 -8.91 -13.00 -7.61
N ARG A 88 -9.85 -12.87 -8.53
CA ARG A 88 -11.27 -12.72 -8.21
C ARG A 88 -11.74 -13.89 -7.33
N GLY A 89 -12.47 -13.56 -6.29
CA GLY A 89 -12.97 -14.55 -5.32
C GLY A 89 -12.04 -14.77 -4.13
N SER A 90 -10.86 -14.13 -4.12
CA SER A 90 -9.92 -14.24 -3.01
C SER A 90 -10.07 -13.08 -2.01
N ALA A 91 -9.18 -13.00 -1.05
CA ALA A 91 -9.22 -12.01 0.01
C ALA A 91 -7.87 -11.30 0.17
N VAL A 92 -7.93 -10.06 0.66
CA VAL A 92 -6.77 -9.30 1.12
C VAL A 92 -6.85 -9.22 2.64
N ASP A 93 -5.76 -9.58 3.31
CA ASP A 93 -5.65 -9.54 4.77
C ASP A 93 -4.84 -8.32 5.21
N VAL A 94 -5.48 -7.48 6.02
CA VAL A 94 -4.85 -6.31 6.64
C VAL A 94 -4.77 -6.58 8.13
N THR A 95 -3.57 -6.58 8.71
CA THR A 95 -3.36 -6.93 10.11
C THR A 95 -2.56 -5.85 10.81
N LEU A 96 -3.08 -5.35 11.94
CA LEU A 96 -2.39 -4.40 12.78
C LEU A 96 -1.87 -5.09 14.03
N ASN A 97 -0.56 -5.05 14.22
CA ASN A 97 0.13 -5.54 15.40
C ASN A 97 0.75 -4.37 16.18
N ALA A 98 1.35 -4.66 17.33
CA ALA A 98 1.91 -3.61 18.20
C ALA A 98 3.03 -2.80 17.53
N GLN A 99 3.82 -3.40 16.63
CA GLN A 99 4.99 -2.78 16.04
C GLN A 99 4.98 -2.70 14.52
N ASN A 100 3.93 -3.21 13.89
CA ASN A 100 3.80 -3.16 12.43
C ASN A 100 2.35 -3.33 12.01
N PHE A 101 2.10 -3.05 10.75
CA PHE A 101 0.91 -3.58 10.08
C PHE A 101 1.32 -4.23 8.75
N THR A 102 0.52 -5.19 8.31
CA THR A 102 0.77 -5.92 7.07
C THR A 102 -0.44 -5.84 6.16
N VAL A 103 -0.17 -5.81 4.86
CA VAL A 103 -1.17 -5.97 3.82
C VAL A 103 -0.73 -7.13 2.95
N ARG A 104 -1.50 -8.22 2.94
CA ARG A 104 -1.18 -9.43 2.18
C ARG A 104 -2.28 -9.72 1.18
N ASP A 105 -1.90 -9.86 -0.08
CA ASP A 105 -2.81 -10.39 -1.10
C ASP A 105 -2.74 -11.92 -1.14
N ASN A 106 -3.65 -12.54 -1.89
CA ASN A 106 -3.68 -13.97 -2.11
C ASN A 106 -3.44 -14.29 -3.59
N GLY A 107 -2.62 -13.47 -4.23
CA GLY A 107 -2.22 -13.66 -5.61
C GLY A 107 -1.10 -14.69 -5.76
N PRO A 108 -0.51 -14.78 -6.95
CA PRO A 108 0.54 -15.78 -7.23
C PRO A 108 1.88 -15.45 -6.56
N GLY A 109 2.00 -14.29 -5.92
CA GLY A 109 3.28 -13.82 -5.45
C GLY A 109 4.11 -13.21 -6.57
N ILE A 110 5.36 -12.91 -6.27
CA ILE A 110 6.27 -12.21 -7.18
C ILE A 110 7.55 -13.04 -7.30
N SER A 111 8.10 -13.15 -8.50
CA SER A 111 9.35 -13.87 -8.71
C SER A 111 10.50 -13.22 -7.93
N PRO A 112 11.54 -13.98 -7.54
CA PRO A 112 12.69 -13.41 -6.81
C PRO A 112 13.35 -12.24 -7.54
N ASP A 113 13.47 -12.32 -8.87
CA ASP A 113 14.07 -11.25 -9.67
C ASP A 113 13.21 -9.98 -9.65
N ALA A 114 11.89 -10.14 -9.81
CA ALA A 114 10.96 -9.03 -9.75
C ALA A 114 10.86 -8.47 -8.33
N LEU A 115 10.92 -9.34 -7.30
CA LEU A 115 10.86 -8.92 -5.91
C LEU A 115 12.02 -7.98 -5.54
N ALA A 116 13.20 -8.20 -6.10
CA ALA A 116 14.35 -7.33 -5.88
C ALA A 116 14.18 -5.93 -6.48
N ARG A 117 13.31 -5.79 -7.48
CA ARG A 117 13.11 -4.53 -8.21
C ARG A 117 11.77 -3.86 -7.91
N ILE A 118 10.83 -4.58 -7.31
CA ILE A 118 9.51 -4.00 -7.01
C ILE A 118 9.67 -2.83 -6.05
N GLY A 119 8.99 -1.73 -6.33
CA GLY A 119 9.20 -0.48 -5.61
C GLY A 119 10.13 0.49 -6.30
N GLU A 120 10.89 0.05 -7.31
CA GLU A 120 11.57 0.97 -8.21
C GLU A 120 10.52 1.71 -9.04
N ARG A 121 10.78 2.98 -9.33
CA ARG A 121 9.83 3.81 -10.09
C ARG A 121 9.60 3.19 -11.47
N PHE A 122 8.33 3.11 -11.86
CA PHE A 122 7.85 2.59 -13.14
C PHE A 122 8.09 1.09 -13.35
N TYR A 123 8.70 0.38 -12.40
CA TYR A 123 8.88 -1.05 -12.55
C TYR A 123 7.56 -1.78 -12.34
N ARG A 124 7.25 -2.70 -13.25
CA ARG A 124 6.06 -3.58 -13.18
C ARG A 124 6.52 -5.02 -13.43
N PRO A 125 6.11 -5.98 -12.58
CA PRO A 125 6.50 -7.38 -12.79
C PRO A 125 6.01 -7.88 -14.15
N PRO A 126 6.83 -8.67 -14.87
CA PRO A 126 6.41 -9.27 -16.13
C PRO A 126 5.17 -10.19 -15.96
N GLY A 127 4.32 -10.25 -16.99
CA GLY A 127 3.16 -11.12 -17.00
C GLY A 127 1.95 -10.57 -16.27
N GLN A 128 2.02 -9.34 -15.76
CA GLN A 128 0.89 -8.67 -15.14
C GLN A 128 0.13 -7.89 -16.20
N ASP A 129 -1.15 -8.23 -16.38
CA ASP A 129 -2.03 -7.51 -17.32
C ASP A 129 -2.66 -6.28 -16.67
N GLU A 130 -2.33 -6.03 -15.43
CA GLU A 130 -2.95 -5.01 -14.61
C GLU A 130 -2.51 -3.60 -15.02
N THR A 131 -3.44 -2.67 -14.96
CA THR A 131 -3.14 -1.26 -15.22
C THR A 131 -2.52 -0.63 -14.00
N GLY A 132 -1.22 -0.46 -14.01
CA GLY A 132 -0.51 0.21 -12.93
C GLY A 132 0.58 1.12 -13.50
N SER A 133 0.98 2.11 -12.72
CA SER A 133 2.02 3.05 -13.12
C SER A 133 3.42 2.61 -12.70
N GLY A 134 3.53 1.67 -11.75
CA GLY A 134 4.79 1.32 -11.11
C GLY A 134 5.24 2.35 -10.08
N LEU A 135 4.38 3.27 -9.68
CA LEU A 135 4.71 4.34 -8.74
C LEU A 135 4.13 4.15 -7.34
N GLY A 136 3.11 3.29 -7.19
CA GLY A 136 2.42 3.11 -5.90
C GLY A 136 3.35 2.74 -4.77
N LEU A 137 4.21 1.75 -4.96
CA LEU A 137 5.18 1.33 -3.94
C LEU A 137 6.28 2.36 -3.72
N SER A 138 6.67 3.12 -4.74
CA SER A 138 7.62 4.24 -4.57
C SER A 138 7.04 5.31 -3.66
N ILE A 139 5.76 5.62 -3.81
CA ILE A 139 5.04 6.56 -2.95
C ILE A 139 5.01 6.03 -1.51
N VAL A 140 4.66 4.76 -1.34
CA VAL A 140 4.64 4.09 -0.03
C VAL A 140 6.01 4.20 0.66
N LYS A 141 7.08 3.86 -0.05
CA LYS A 141 8.44 3.91 0.50
C LYS A 141 8.84 5.31 0.90
N ARG A 142 8.50 6.31 0.10
CA ARG A 142 8.85 7.71 0.41
C ARG A 142 8.09 8.21 1.63
N ILE A 143 6.80 7.94 1.72
CA ILE A 143 5.99 8.33 2.89
C ILE A 143 6.52 7.65 4.15
N ALA A 144 6.80 6.35 4.07
CA ALA A 144 7.34 5.60 5.19
C ALA A 144 8.67 6.19 5.66
N ALA A 145 9.57 6.52 4.73
CA ALA A 145 10.87 7.12 5.05
C ALA A 145 10.70 8.46 5.77
N LEU A 146 9.76 9.30 5.33
CA LEU A 146 9.46 10.58 5.99
C LEU A 146 8.96 10.38 7.42
N HIS A 147 8.33 9.25 7.72
CA HIS A 147 7.81 8.92 9.05
C HIS A 147 8.75 8.06 9.88
N GLY A 148 9.96 7.77 9.38
CA GLY A 148 10.89 6.88 10.07
C GLY A 148 10.42 5.43 10.14
N MET A 149 9.55 5.02 9.24
CA MET A 149 9.03 3.66 9.17
C MET A 149 9.79 2.83 8.14
N ARG A 150 9.81 1.52 8.37
CA ARG A 150 10.45 0.55 7.48
C ARG A 150 9.39 -0.18 6.66
N VAL A 151 9.67 -0.38 5.38
CA VAL A 151 8.81 -1.16 4.47
C VAL A 151 9.56 -2.41 4.05
N VAL A 152 8.95 -3.57 4.25
CA VAL A 152 9.49 -4.86 3.82
C VAL A 152 8.52 -5.49 2.83
N LEU A 153 9.04 -5.87 1.68
CA LEU A 153 8.27 -6.48 0.58
C LEU A 153 8.70 -7.95 0.49
N ALA A 154 7.77 -8.86 0.59
CA ALA A 154 8.08 -10.29 0.57
C ALA A 154 6.92 -11.11 0.04
N ASN A 155 7.21 -12.32 -0.43
CA ASN A 155 6.17 -13.32 -0.63
C ASN A 155 5.82 -13.95 0.71
N ALA A 156 4.54 -14.10 1.00
CA ALA A 156 4.09 -14.74 2.22
C ALA A 156 4.29 -16.26 2.15
N ARG A 157 4.57 -16.88 3.29
CA ARG A 157 4.73 -18.35 3.37
C ARG A 157 3.51 -19.10 2.86
N GLU A 158 2.34 -18.56 3.12
CA GLU A 158 1.06 -19.18 2.78
C GLU A 158 0.61 -18.85 1.36
N GLY A 159 1.41 -18.11 0.62
CA GLY A 159 1.10 -17.64 -0.72
C GLY A 159 0.73 -16.16 -0.75
N GLY A 160 0.92 -15.54 -1.90
CA GLY A 160 0.66 -14.13 -2.11
C GLY A 160 1.83 -13.24 -1.77
N PHE A 161 1.65 -11.96 -2.02
CA PHE A 161 2.64 -10.92 -1.75
C PHE A 161 2.25 -10.14 -0.51
N GLU A 162 3.21 -9.86 0.35
CA GLU A 162 2.96 -9.18 1.62
C GLU A 162 3.85 -7.95 1.76
N VAL A 163 3.26 -6.84 2.17
CA VAL A 163 3.98 -5.63 2.53
C VAL A 163 3.84 -5.43 4.04
N THR A 164 4.96 -5.28 4.73
CA THR A 164 5.00 -4.99 6.16
C THR A 164 5.57 -3.59 6.37
N VAL A 165 4.81 -2.77 7.09
CA VAL A 165 5.23 -1.43 7.51
C VAL A 165 5.44 -1.45 9.01
N SER A 166 6.66 -1.19 9.46
CA SER A 166 7.04 -1.28 10.88
C SER A 166 7.68 0.01 11.37
N TRP A 167 7.63 0.19 12.68
CA TRP A 167 8.15 1.38 13.37
C TRP A 167 8.96 1.03 14.61
#